data_4620d5b3dd8b647d1483efa701aa3470
#
_entry.id   4620d5b3dd8b647d1483efa701aa3470
#
_cell.length_a   1.000
_cell.length_b   1.000
_cell.length_c   1.000
_cell.angle_alpha   90.00
_cell.angle_beta   90.00
_cell.angle_gamma   90.00
#
_symmetry.space_group_name_H-M   'P 1'
#
loop_
_entity.id
_entity.type
_entity.pdbx_description
1 polymer ?
#
loop_
_entity_poly.entity_id
_entity_poly.type
_entity_poly.pdbx_seq_one_letter_code
_entity_poly.pdbx_strand_id
1 'polypeptide(L)'
;HAILVLGTDDNTPIRNLLIEKCEIFEIHSGTSEAFTLAGNVVDFTIQDNEVHDVENIGIIIAGGDNLNPKGDISVNYARNGVVRRNKVYRCTHEKSQDYWSQSVSNGGAIGIYLCGNGNTIVEQNEVFECDRGIGLCSESYKLQTKDCIVRDNFVYNNFRTGMYMGAYLGFDGLSTKNCYV
;
A
#
# COMPACT_ATOMS: atom_id res chain seq x y z
N HIS A 1 10.42 -7.98 -2.05
CA HIS A 1 10.15 -6.68 -2.67
C HIS A 1 10.92 -6.52 -3.97
N ALA A 2 10.33 -5.86 -4.94
CA ALA A 2 11.05 -5.35 -6.11
C ALA A 2 11.60 -3.94 -5.83
N ILE A 3 10.78 -3.09 -5.20
CA ILE A 3 11.19 -1.76 -4.75
C ILE A 3 10.86 -1.64 -3.27
N LEU A 4 11.86 -1.25 -2.48
CA LEU A 4 11.73 -1.07 -1.04
C LEU A 4 12.38 0.26 -0.63
N VAL A 5 11.57 1.20 -0.14
CA VAL A 5 12.01 2.51 0.36
C VAL A 5 11.64 2.60 1.82
N LEU A 6 12.64 2.68 2.69
CA LEU A 6 12.46 2.74 4.14
C LEU A 6 13.10 4.01 4.72
N GLY A 7 12.27 4.93 5.19
CA GLY A 7 12.71 6.10 5.93
C GLY A 7 12.87 5.78 7.42
N THR A 8 14.09 5.48 7.85
CA THR A 8 14.37 5.03 9.22
C THR A 8 14.97 6.09 10.13
N ASP A 9 15.29 7.27 9.59
CA ASP A 9 15.84 8.40 10.35
C ASP A 9 14.73 9.41 10.68
N ASP A 10 14.51 9.70 11.95
CA ASP A 10 13.49 10.64 12.39
C ASP A 10 13.79 12.09 11.99
N ASN A 11 15.06 12.44 11.85
CA ASN A 11 15.51 13.81 11.58
C ASN A 11 15.70 14.09 10.11
N THR A 12 15.97 13.05 9.32
CA THR A 12 16.33 13.20 7.90
C THR A 12 15.40 12.35 7.04
N PRO A 13 14.23 12.89 6.65
CA PRO A 13 13.31 12.16 5.80
C PRO A 13 13.86 11.95 4.40
N ILE A 14 13.48 10.85 3.76
CA ILE A 14 13.58 10.69 2.32
C ILE A 14 12.57 11.66 1.68
N ARG A 15 13.01 12.57 0.81
CA ARG A 15 12.17 13.60 0.21
C ARG A 15 12.22 13.64 -1.30
N ASN A 16 11.16 14.19 -1.87
CA ASN A 16 11.06 14.48 -3.31
C ASN A 16 11.35 13.24 -4.18
N LEU A 17 10.88 12.09 -3.71
CA LEU A 17 11.07 10.84 -4.40
C LEU A 17 10.12 10.73 -5.60
N LEU A 18 10.65 10.46 -6.77
CA LEU A 18 9.88 10.14 -7.96
C LEU A 18 10.19 8.72 -8.41
N ILE A 19 9.17 7.88 -8.54
CA ILE A 19 9.28 6.54 -9.12
C ILE A 19 8.26 6.44 -10.24
N GLU A 20 8.75 6.32 -11.46
CA GLU A 20 7.90 6.30 -12.65
C GLU A 20 8.41 5.38 -13.75
N LYS A 21 7.48 4.96 -14.61
CA LYS A 21 7.75 4.18 -15.83
C LYS A 21 8.52 2.88 -15.59
N CYS A 22 8.25 2.28 -14.44
CA CYS A 22 8.78 0.98 -14.07
C CYS A 22 7.72 -0.10 -14.35
N GLU A 23 8.16 -1.25 -14.82
CA GLU A 23 7.36 -2.47 -14.85
C GLU A 23 7.85 -3.41 -13.75
N ILE A 24 6.94 -3.86 -12.89
CA ILE A 24 7.21 -4.72 -11.73
C ILE A 24 6.30 -5.93 -11.85
N PHE A 25 6.87 -7.10 -12.05
CA PHE A 25 6.09 -8.31 -12.28
C PHE A 25 6.78 -9.58 -11.80
N GLU A 26 5.99 -10.66 -11.70
CA GLU A 26 6.44 -11.97 -11.25
C GLU A 26 7.18 -11.92 -9.90
N ILE A 27 6.61 -11.16 -8.94
CA ILE A 27 7.21 -11.00 -7.62
C ILE A 27 6.63 -12.02 -6.64
N HIS A 28 7.49 -12.93 -6.21
CA HIS A 28 7.22 -13.88 -5.14
C HIS A 28 7.58 -13.24 -3.81
N SER A 29 6.69 -12.42 -3.29
CA SER A 29 6.95 -11.60 -2.10
C SER A 29 6.64 -12.31 -0.78
N GLY A 30 6.02 -13.46 -0.84
CA GLY A 30 5.55 -14.15 0.36
C GLY A 30 4.58 -13.28 1.16
N THR A 31 4.88 -13.05 2.43
CA THR A 31 4.08 -12.19 3.30
C THR A 31 4.35 -10.70 3.11
N SER A 32 5.18 -10.33 2.16
CA SER A 32 5.59 -8.95 1.91
C SER A 32 4.96 -8.38 0.63
N GLU A 33 5.38 -7.22 0.22
CA GLU A 33 4.82 -6.46 -0.88
C GLU A 33 5.79 -6.38 -2.06
N ALA A 34 5.30 -6.09 -3.25
CA ALA A 34 6.18 -5.87 -4.40
C ALA A 34 6.85 -4.50 -4.34
N PHE A 35 6.08 -3.45 -4.03
CA PHE A 35 6.55 -2.09 -3.99
C PHE A 35 6.14 -1.42 -2.68
N THR A 36 7.12 -1.10 -1.84
CA THR A 36 6.90 -0.55 -0.50
C THR A 36 7.55 0.81 -0.32
N LEU A 37 6.76 1.79 0.12
CA LEU A 37 7.22 3.02 0.77
C LEU A 37 6.78 3.00 2.22
N ALA A 38 7.71 3.04 3.16
CA ALA A 38 7.39 3.01 4.58
C ALA A 38 8.31 3.92 5.42
N GLY A 39 7.81 4.34 6.57
CA GLY A 39 8.55 5.19 7.51
C GLY A 39 8.65 6.65 7.05
N ASN A 40 9.68 7.35 7.47
CA ASN A 40 9.85 8.80 7.24
C ASN A 40 10.17 9.14 5.77
N VAL A 41 9.18 8.98 4.92
CA VAL A 41 9.23 9.35 3.49
C VAL A 41 8.22 10.46 3.22
N VAL A 42 8.65 11.55 2.60
CA VAL A 42 7.83 12.76 2.45
C VAL A 42 7.94 13.32 1.03
N ASP A 43 6.84 13.87 0.55
CA ASP A 43 6.79 14.53 -0.76
C ASP A 43 7.19 13.58 -1.90
N PHE A 44 6.49 12.46 -2.03
CA PHE A 44 6.76 11.44 -3.04
C PHE A 44 5.72 11.44 -4.17
N THR A 45 6.14 10.94 -5.32
CA THR A 45 5.27 10.66 -6.46
C THR A 45 5.56 9.27 -7.02
N ILE A 46 4.53 8.45 -7.11
CA ILE A 46 4.57 7.13 -7.76
C ILE A 46 3.61 7.21 -8.94
N GLN A 47 4.13 7.21 -10.16
CA GLN A 47 3.30 7.43 -11.33
C GLN A 47 3.73 6.63 -12.55
N ASP A 48 2.76 6.36 -13.43
CA ASP A 48 3.00 5.76 -14.73
C ASP A 48 3.76 4.42 -14.66
N ASN A 49 3.57 3.66 -13.56
CA ASN A 49 4.16 2.33 -13.39
C ASN A 49 3.14 1.25 -13.76
N GLU A 50 3.63 0.09 -14.16
CA GLU A 50 2.85 -1.14 -14.33
C GLU A 50 3.30 -2.18 -13.31
N VAL A 51 2.37 -2.66 -12.45
CA VAL A 51 2.65 -3.61 -11.37
C VAL A 51 1.69 -4.78 -11.50
N HIS A 52 2.20 -5.99 -11.70
CA HIS A 52 1.32 -7.12 -11.95
C HIS A 52 1.94 -8.48 -11.63
N ASP A 53 1.09 -9.49 -11.56
CA ASP A 53 1.51 -10.87 -11.25
C ASP A 53 2.32 -10.96 -9.95
N VAL A 54 1.76 -10.37 -8.90
CA VAL A 54 2.37 -10.27 -7.56
C VAL A 54 1.63 -11.18 -6.59
N GLU A 55 2.37 -11.88 -5.75
CA GLU A 55 1.77 -12.83 -4.78
C GLU A 55 1.02 -12.18 -3.62
N ASN A 56 1.25 -10.91 -3.33
CA ASN A 56 0.61 -10.21 -2.23
C ASN A 56 0.23 -8.78 -2.64
N ILE A 57 0.77 -7.77 -2.00
CA ILE A 57 0.41 -6.37 -2.24
C ILE A 57 1.24 -5.80 -3.38
N GLY A 58 0.58 -5.16 -4.35
CA GLY A 58 1.23 -4.48 -5.46
C GLY A 58 2.01 -3.26 -4.99
N ILE A 59 1.32 -2.22 -4.53
CA ILE A 59 1.91 -0.97 -4.03
C ILE A 59 1.40 -0.71 -2.62
N ILE A 60 2.29 -0.51 -1.65
CA ILE A 60 1.93 -0.08 -0.30
C ILE A 60 2.61 1.25 0.07
N ILE A 61 1.82 2.12 0.69
CA ILE A 61 2.30 3.33 1.35
C ILE A 61 2.01 3.18 2.84
N ALA A 62 3.06 3.04 3.63
CA ALA A 62 2.94 2.56 5.00
C ALA A 62 3.54 3.46 6.06
N GLY A 63 3.11 3.23 7.29
CA GLY A 63 3.65 3.85 8.48
C GLY A 63 3.28 3.09 9.75
N GLY A 64 3.96 3.41 10.82
CA GLY A 64 3.74 2.77 12.11
C GLY A 64 4.33 1.38 12.23
N ASP A 65 5.00 0.90 11.21
CA ASP A 65 5.77 -0.32 11.26
C ASP A 65 6.95 -0.16 12.22
N ASN A 66 7.43 -1.26 12.72
CA ASN A 66 8.52 -1.27 13.69
C ASN A 66 9.91 -1.04 13.03
N LEU A 67 9.95 -0.18 12.02
CA LEU A 67 11.17 0.14 11.26
C LEU A 67 12.18 0.91 12.10
N ASN A 68 11.70 1.74 13.01
CA ASN A 68 12.49 2.45 14.00
C ASN A 68 11.81 2.34 15.37
N PRO A 69 12.00 1.24 16.12
CA PRO A 69 11.27 0.99 17.36
C PRO A 69 11.51 2.03 18.47
N LYS A 70 12.61 2.76 18.38
CA LYS A 70 12.99 3.83 19.32
C LYS A 70 12.72 5.23 18.77
N GLY A 71 12.25 5.31 17.54
CA GLY A 71 12.02 6.55 16.83
C GLY A 71 10.71 7.23 17.22
N ASP A 72 10.58 8.46 16.77
CA ASP A 72 9.37 9.25 16.94
C ASP A 72 8.27 8.76 15.98
N ILE A 73 7.21 8.19 16.54
CA ILE A 73 6.06 7.70 15.78
C ILE A 73 5.37 8.81 14.98
N SER A 74 5.51 10.07 15.40
CA SER A 74 4.87 11.20 14.71
C SER A 74 5.47 11.48 13.33
N VAL A 75 6.63 10.95 13.02
CA VAL A 75 7.29 11.06 11.71
C VAL A 75 7.51 9.71 11.01
N ASN A 76 7.31 8.61 11.71
CA ASN A 76 7.52 7.26 11.17
C ASN A 76 6.36 6.80 10.27
N TYR A 77 6.03 7.58 9.25
CA TYR A 77 5.03 7.23 8.24
C TYR A 77 5.25 8.01 6.93
N ALA A 78 4.90 7.39 5.84
CA ALA A 78 4.93 8.02 4.53
C ALA A 78 3.79 9.04 4.41
N ARG A 79 4.07 10.22 3.86
CA ARG A 79 3.10 11.33 3.80
C ARG A 79 3.35 12.33 2.68
N ASN A 80 2.34 13.15 2.40
CA ASN A 80 2.38 14.20 1.38
C ASN A 80 2.71 13.63 -0.01
N GLY A 81 2.06 12.55 -0.39
CA GLY A 81 2.39 11.85 -1.61
C GLY A 81 1.27 11.79 -2.63
N VAL A 82 1.64 11.40 -3.84
CA VAL A 82 0.70 11.12 -4.93
C VAL A 82 1.03 9.76 -5.55
N VAL A 83 0.00 8.93 -5.69
CA VAL A 83 0.03 7.65 -6.41
C VAL A 83 -0.93 7.78 -7.58
N ARG A 84 -0.43 7.90 -8.80
CA ARG A 84 -1.29 8.21 -9.95
C ARG A 84 -0.89 7.54 -11.25
N ARG A 85 -1.88 7.28 -12.08
CA ARG A 85 -1.70 6.72 -13.43
C ARG A 85 -0.87 5.44 -13.45
N ASN A 86 -0.94 4.68 -12.36
CA ASN A 86 -0.36 3.35 -12.34
C ASN A 86 -1.40 2.34 -12.81
N LYS A 87 -0.94 1.29 -13.46
CA LYS A 87 -1.73 0.13 -13.81
C LYS A 87 -1.32 -1.03 -12.91
N VAL A 88 -2.25 -1.51 -12.07
CA VAL A 88 -1.96 -2.52 -11.05
C VAL A 88 -2.95 -3.67 -11.18
N TYR A 89 -2.47 -4.88 -11.41
CA TYR A 89 -3.37 -6.01 -11.65
C TYR A 89 -2.76 -7.37 -11.31
N ARG A 90 -3.62 -8.34 -11.11
CA ARG A 90 -3.25 -9.71 -10.73
C ARG A 90 -2.34 -9.76 -9.49
N CYS A 91 -2.67 -8.95 -8.48
CA CYS A 91 -2.10 -9.06 -7.15
C CYS A 91 -2.97 -10.03 -6.35
N THR A 92 -2.48 -11.25 -6.10
CA THR A 92 -3.29 -12.33 -5.54
C THR A 92 -2.46 -13.32 -4.72
N HIS A 93 -3.07 -13.86 -3.66
CA HIS A 93 -2.48 -14.95 -2.89
C HIS A 93 -2.60 -16.33 -3.56
N GLU A 94 -3.28 -16.44 -4.67
CA GLU A 94 -3.60 -17.73 -5.28
C GLU A 94 -2.38 -18.62 -5.55
N LYS A 95 -1.26 -18.00 -5.87
CA LYS A 95 -0.01 -18.70 -6.18
C LYS A 95 1.02 -18.67 -5.06
N SER A 96 0.72 -18.00 -3.95
CA SER A 96 1.66 -17.86 -2.85
C SER A 96 1.79 -19.15 -2.05
N GLN A 97 3.00 -19.68 -1.95
CA GLN A 97 3.31 -20.85 -1.14
C GLN A 97 3.37 -20.52 0.36
N ASP A 98 3.70 -19.29 0.72
CA ASP A 98 3.89 -18.87 2.10
C ASP A 98 2.58 -18.50 2.77
N TYR A 99 1.64 -18.00 1.99
CA TYR A 99 0.37 -17.57 2.55
C TYR A 99 -0.61 -18.68 2.69
N TRP A 100 -0.27 -19.90 2.53
CA TRP A 100 -1.33 -20.77 2.81
C TRP A 100 -1.79 -21.70 1.74
N SER A 101 -1.19 -22.72 1.67
CA SER A 101 -1.77 -24.02 1.30
C SER A 101 -3.22 -24.25 1.80
N GLN A 102 -3.82 -23.28 2.48
CA GLN A 102 -5.06 -23.58 3.21
C GLN A 102 -6.26 -22.70 2.91
N SER A 103 -6.16 -21.59 2.25
CA SER A 103 -7.39 -20.96 1.80
C SER A 103 -7.15 -19.80 0.82
N VAL A 104 -7.17 -20.10 -0.43
CA VAL A 104 -7.58 -19.19 -1.50
C VAL A 104 -8.86 -18.41 -1.12
N SER A 105 -9.63 -18.95 -0.17
CA SER A 105 -10.83 -18.29 0.35
C SER A 105 -10.57 -16.99 1.11
N ASN A 106 -9.36 -16.75 1.60
CA ASN A 106 -9.03 -15.57 2.40
C ASN A 106 -8.10 -14.58 1.68
N GLY A 107 -8.05 -14.60 0.34
CA GLY A 107 -7.24 -13.69 -0.46
C GLY A 107 -7.18 -12.29 0.15
N GLY A 108 -5.99 -11.88 0.58
CA GLY A 108 -5.74 -10.61 1.25
C GLY A 108 -4.86 -9.68 0.44
N ALA A 109 -4.40 -10.15 -0.70
CA ALA A 109 -3.61 -9.35 -1.61
C ALA A 109 -4.36 -8.09 -2.07
N ILE A 110 -3.63 -7.01 -2.23
CA ILE A 110 -4.22 -5.69 -2.50
C ILE A 110 -3.44 -5.03 -3.63
N GLY A 111 -4.14 -4.45 -4.59
CA GLY A 111 -3.48 -3.71 -5.67
C GLY A 111 -2.74 -2.49 -5.14
N ILE A 112 -3.44 -1.54 -4.52
CA ILE A 112 -2.85 -0.34 -3.89
C ILE A 112 -3.32 -0.26 -2.44
N TYR A 113 -2.39 -0.14 -1.50
CA TYR A 113 -2.69 -0.14 -0.08
C TYR A 113 -2.10 1.05 0.67
N LEU A 114 -2.96 1.81 1.32
CA LEU A 114 -2.59 2.87 2.24
C LEU A 114 -2.75 2.33 3.67
N CYS A 115 -1.62 2.20 4.39
CA CYS A 115 -1.58 1.58 5.71
C CYS A 115 -0.84 2.46 6.73
N GLY A 116 -1.56 3.17 7.58
CA GLY A 116 -0.96 4.04 8.60
C GLY A 116 -0.19 5.24 8.03
N ASN A 117 -0.50 5.66 6.83
CA ASN A 117 0.11 6.81 6.16
C ASN A 117 -0.76 8.07 6.28
N GLY A 118 -0.28 9.21 5.74
CA GLY A 118 -1.02 10.46 5.80
C GLY A 118 -0.93 11.33 4.56
N ASN A 119 -1.96 12.15 4.34
CA ASN A 119 -2.00 13.16 3.30
C ASN A 119 -1.50 12.65 1.93
N THR A 120 -2.12 11.59 1.45
CA THR A 120 -1.76 10.94 0.18
C THR A 120 -2.94 10.95 -0.77
N ILE A 121 -2.70 11.30 -2.03
CA ILE A 121 -3.69 11.26 -3.10
C ILE A 121 -3.45 10.02 -3.95
N VAL A 122 -4.49 9.22 -4.13
CA VAL A 122 -4.52 8.07 -5.06
C VAL A 122 -5.49 8.40 -6.18
N GLU A 123 -5.00 8.65 -7.38
CA GLU A 123 -5.83 9.13 -8.49
C GLU A 123 -5.46 8.55 -9.84
N GLN A 124 -6.43 8.42 -10.72
CA GLN A 124 -6.22 8.03 -12.12
C GLN A 124 -5.47 6.69 -12.29
N ASN A 125 -5.53 5.81 -11.29
CA ASN A 125 -4.97 4.48 -11.41
C ASN A 125 -5.99 3.52 -12.02
N GLU A 126 -5.50 2.51 -12.69
CA GLU A 126 -6.29 1.37 -13.16
C GLU A 126 -5.93 0.15 -12.30
N VAL A 127 -6.92 -0.41 -11.57
CA VAL A 127 -6.70 -1.50 -10.59
C VAL A 127 -7.71 -2.63 -10.82
N PHE A 128 -7.24 -3.80 -11.23
CA PHE A 128 -8.13 -4.91 -11.58
C PHE A 128 -7.51 -6.29 -11.38
N GLU A 129 -8.36 -7.30 -11.35
CA GLU A 129 -7.94 -8.70 -11.19
C GLU A 129 -7.04 -8.95 -9.96
N CYS A 130 -7.19 -8.13 -8.93
CA CYS A 130 -6.55 -8.34 -7.63
C CYS A 130 -7.53 -9.05 -6.68
N ASP A 131 -7.04 -9.61 -5.57
CA ASP A 131 -7.95 -10.09 -4.52
C ASP A 131 -8.79 -8.92 -4.00
N ARG A 132 -8.14 -7.77 -3.77
CA ARG A 132 -8.78 -6.50 -3.42
C ARG A 132 -8.12 -5.37 -4.22
N GLY A 133 -8.90 -4.38 -4.64
CA GLY A 133 -8.39 -3.30 -5.47
C GLY A 133 -7.62 -2.25 -4.66
N ILE A 134 -8.29 -1.30 -4.04
CA ILE A 134 -7.68 -0.21 -3.26
C ILE A 134 -8.10 -0.32 -1.79
N GLY A 135 -7.15 -0.29 -0.87
CA GLY A 135 -7.38 -0.34 0.57
C GLY A 135 -6.89 0.90 1.29
N LEU A 136 -7.72 1.43 2.20
CA LEU A 136 -7.37 2.47 3.16
C LEU A 136 -7.61 1.92 4.55
N CYS A 137 -6.59 1.40 5.18
CA CYS A 137 -6.66 0.81 6.51
C CYS A 137 -5.43 1.15 7.33
N SER A 138 -5.38 0.66 8.53
CA SER A 138 -4.15 0.66 9.32
C SER A 138 -4.04 -0.65 10.09
N GLU A 139 -2.91 -1.29 9.99
CA GLU A 139 -2.52 -2.42 10.81
C GLU A 139 -1.75 -1.97 12.06
N SER A 140 -1.45 -0.67 12.14
CA SER A 140 -0.73 -0.09 13.27
C SER A 140 -1.67 0.27 14.41
N TYR A 141 -1.26 -0.05 15.63
CA TYR A 141 -1.91 0.44 16.87
C TYR A 141 -1.61 1.91 17.19
N LYS A 142 -0.70 2.53 16.45
CA LYS A 142 -0.17 3.85 16.76
C LYS A 142 -0.50 4.89 15.70
N LEU A 143 -0.67 4.48 14.46
CA LEU A 143 -0.93 5.38 13.33
C LEU A 143 -2.21 5.02 12.59
N GLN A 144 -3.01 6.03 12.30
CA GLN A 144 -4.16 5.92 11.41
C GLN A 144 -3.76 6.26 9.98
N THR A 145 -4.40 5.66 9.01
CA THR A 145 -4.43 6.20 7.66
C THR A 145 -5.33 7.42 7.67
N LYS A 146 -4.78 8.60 7.37
CA LYS A 146 -5.50 9.86 7.58
C LYS A 146 -5.26 10.88 6.46
N ASP A 147 -6.25 11.75 6.30
CA ASP A 147 -6.19 12.89 5.40
C ASP A 147 -5.86 12.47 3.94
N CYS A 148 -6.33 11.30 3.52
CA CYS A 148 -6.09 10.74 2.21
C CYS A 148 -7.28 10.97 1.28
N ILE A 149 -7.01 11.08 -0.01
CA ILE A 149 -8.01 11.25 -1.07
C ILE A 149 -7.82 10.14 -2.10
N VAL A 150 -8.91 9.42 -2.40
CA VAL A 150 -8.95 8.45 -3.49
C VAL A 150 -10.00 8.92 -4.50
N ARG A 151 -9.58 9.25 -5.71
CA ARG A 151 -10.48 9.79 -6.74
C ARG A 151 -10.10 9.41 -8.15
N ASP A 152 -11.04 9.43 -9.04
CA ASP A 152 -10.81 9.27 -10.48
C ASP A 152 -10.06 7.97 -10.85
N ASN A 153 -10.15 6.91 -10.01
CA ASN A 153 -9.56 5.63 -10.28
C ASN A 153 -10.53 4.71 -11.02
N PHE A 154 -10.01 3.85 -11.86
CA PHE A 154 -10.77 2.82 -12.55
C PHE A 154 -10.51 1.46 -11.87
N VAL A 155 -11.47 1.00 -11.07
CA VAL A 155 -11.34 -0.19 -10.21
C VAL A 155 -12.41 -1.21 -10.60
N TYR A 156 -12.01 -2.36 -11.16
CA TYR A 156 -12.95 -3.35 -11.69
C TYR A 156 -12.40 -4.78 -11.61
N ASN A 157 -13.27 -5.76 -11.75
CA ASN A 157 -12.94 -7.19 -11.79
C ASN A 157 -12.05 -7.70 -10.65
N ASN A 158 -12.08 -7.06 -9.48
CA ASN A 158 -11.37 -7.57 -8.32
C ASN A 158 -12.21 -8.68 -7.64
N PHE A 159 -11.55 -9.73 -7.17
CA PHE A 159 -12.23 -10.96 -6.75
C PHE A 159 -13.09 -10.79 -5.49
N ARG A 160 -12.72 -9.91 -4.59
CA ARG A 160 -13.44 -9.72 -3.31
C ARG A 160 -14.02 -8.35 -3.14
N THR A 161 -13.19 -7.32 -3.30
CA THR A 161 -13.59 -5.95 -2.99
C THR A 161 -12.88 -5.00 -3.93
N GLY A 162 -13.63 -4.11 -4.59
CA GLY A 162 -13.04 -3.04 -5.39
C GLY A 162 -12.28 -2.05 -4.51
N MET A 163 -12.96 -1.55 -3.48
CA MET A 163 -12.35 -0.62 -2.52
C MET A 163 -12.86 -0.90 -1.11
N TYR A 164 -12.00 -0.75 -0.11
CA TYR A 164 -12.40 -0.84 1.29
C TYR A 164 -11.64 0.16 2.15
N MET A 165 -12.22 0.53 3.29
CA MET A 165 -11.62 1.46 4.24
C MET A 165 -12.07 1.14 5.66
N GLY A 166 -11.22 1.45 6.62
CA GLY A 166 -11.49 1.20 8.04
C GLY A 166 -10.29 0.63 8.77
N ALA A 167 -10.52 -0.25 9.75
CA ALA A 167 -9.49 -1.04 10.38
C ALA A 167 -9.30 -2.35 9.59
N TYR A 168 -8.12 -2.92 9.62
CA TYR A 168 -7.88 -4.22 9.03
C TYR A 168 -8.55 -5.31 9.87
N LEU A 169 -9.28 -6.20 9.21
CA LEU A 169 -9.99 -7.29 9.91
C LEU A 169 -9.01 -8.23 10.63
N GLY A 170 -9.22 -8.40 11.92
CA GLY A 170 -8.39 -9.26 12.77
C GLY A 170 -7.21 -8.57 13.44
N PHE A 171 -7.01 -7.29 13.16
CA PHE A 171 -6.05 -6.46 13.86
C PHE A 171 -6.79 -5.41 14.70
N ASP A 172 -6.31 -5.15 15.90
CA ASP A 172 -6.77 -4.03 16.73
C ASP A 172 -6.21 -2.68 16.23
N GLY A 173 -5.93 -2.60 14.94
CA GLY A 173 -5.36 -1.43 14.30
C GLY A 173 -6.29 -0.21 14.35
N LEU A 174 -5.72 0.95 14.23
CA LEU A 174 -6.48 2.20 14.18
C LEU A 174 -7.20 2.34 12.84
N SER A 175 -8.42 2.83 12.89
CA SER A 175 -9.25 3.09 11.72
C SER A 175 -8.73 4.28 10.89
N THR A 176 -9.28 4.47 9.71
CA THR A 176 -9.06 5.65 8.87
C THR A 176 -9.68 6.91 9.47
N LYS A 177 -9.11 8.06 9.14
CA LYS A 177 -9.60 9.37 9.59
C LYS A 177 -9.51 10.42 8.48
N ASN A 178 -10.55 11.22 8.29
CA ASN A 178 -10.60 12.29 7.31
C ASN A 178 -10.18 11.86 5.89
N CYS A 179 -10.59 10.67 5.46
CA CYS A 179 -10.34 10.19 4.11
C CYS A 179 -11.57 10.40 3.24
N TYR A 180 -11.34 10.75 1.98
CA TYR A 180 -12.38 11.00 0.99
C TYR A 180 -12.24 10.04 -0.19
N VAL A 181 -13.37 9.59 -0.70
CA VAL A 181 -13.47 8.67 -1.84
C VAL A 181 -14.46 9.22 -2.86
#